data_be52b4465a1291f958117214f8e215f7
#
_entry.id   be52b4465a1291f958117214f8e215f7
#
_cell.length_a   1.000
_cell.length_b   1.000
_cell.length_c   1.000
_cell.angle_alpha   90.00
_cell.angle_beta   90.00
_cell.angle_gamma   90.00
#
_symmetry.space_group_name_H-M   'P 1'
#
loop_
_entity.id
_entity.type
_entity.pdbx_description
1 polymer ?
#
loop_
_entity_poly.entity_id
_entity_poly.type
_entity_poly.pdbx_seq_one_letter_code
_entity_poly.pdbx_strand_id
1 'polypeptide(L)'
;MDGIVFFATERHDEVVAFYRDLGAEVWREQPDCTILKAGDFRFGFCARDRADTEGIVTFVFEDRAGVDAAAESLGDRVEEPPRFNERYAIYQCFATDPEGRTVEFQTFE
;
A
#
# COMPACT_ATOMS: atom_id res chain seq x y z
N MET A 1 18.95 -0.45 -12.72
CA MET A 1 17.58 -0.26 -13.28
C MET A 1 16.60 -0.11 -12.14
N ASP A 2 15.81 0.95 -12.17
CA ASP A 2 14.73 1.18 -11.20
C ASP A 2 13.39 0.95 -11.88
N GLY A 3 12.33 0.89 -11.08
CA GLY A 3 11.00 0.66 -11.63
C GLY A 3 9.93 1.44 -10.89
N ILE A 4 8.78 1.60 -11.55
CA ILE A 4 7.59 2.20 -11.00
C ILE A 4 6.41 1.37 -11.48
N VAL A 5 5.49 1.02 -10.57
CA VAL A 5 4.21 0.46 -10.96
C VAL A 5 3.16 1.57 -10.95
N PHE A 6 2.35 1.65 -12.01
CA PHE A 6 1.27 2.64 -12.12
C PHE A 6 -0.09 1.98 -12.03
N PHE A 7 -1.00 2.67 -11.35
CA PHE A 7 -2.41 2.29 -11.26
C PHE A 7 -3.29 3.42 -11.75
N ALA A 8 -4.30 3.10 -12.54
CA ALA A 8 -5.38 4.02 -12.80
C ALA A 8 -6.23 4.16 -11.53
N THR A 9 -6.72 5.35 -11.27
CA THR A 9 -7.59 5.62 -10.14
C THR A 9 -8.69 6.60 -10.53
N GLU A 10 -9.89 6.39 -10.01
CA GLU A 10 -11.01 7.31 -10.12
C GLU A 10 -11.12 8.22 -8.88
N ARG A 11 -10.27 7.98 -7.86
CA ARG A 11 -10.30 8.67 -6.56
C ARG A 11 -8.89 9.10 -6.17
N HIS A 12 -8.23 9.79 -7.09
CA HIS A 12 -6.82 10.14 -6.98
C HIS A 12 -6.43 10.74 -5.62
N ASP A 13 -7.14 11.79 -5.20
CA ASP A 13 -6.73 12.51 -3.99
C ASP A 13 -6.89 11.67 -2.73
N GLU A 14 -7.98 10.89 -2.65
CA GLU A 14 -8.23 10.01 -1.50
C GLU A 14 -7.21 8.88 -1.42
N VAL A 15 -6.88 8.28 -2.58
CA VAL A 15 -5.93 7.16 -2.66
C VAL A 15 -4.53 7.64 -2.31
N VAL A 16 -4.10 8.77 -2.86
CA VAL A 16 -2.79 9.34 -2.56
C VAL A 16 -2.68 9.69 -1.07
N ALA A 17 -3.72 10.31 -0.50
CA ALA A 17 -3.73 10.65 0.92
C ALA A 17 -3.61 9.39 1.80
N PHE A 18 -4.30 8.32 1.44
CA PHE A 18 -4.24 7.05 2.17
C PHE A 18 -2.80 6.53 2.27
N TYR A 19 -2.10 6.44 1.15
CA TYR A 19 -0.73 5.91 1.15
C TYR A 19 0.28 6.87 1.79
N ARG A 20 0.05 8.17 1.70
CA ARG A 20 0.87 9.15 2.40
C ARG A 20 0.69 9.03 3.92
N ASP A 21 -0.52 8.80 4.38
CA ASP A 21 -0.79 8.58 5.81
C ASP A 21 -0.11 7.30 6.32
N LEU A 22 0.09 6.31 5.47
CA LEU A 22 0.86 5.11 5.80
C LEU A 22 2.37 5.37 5.86
N GLY A 23 2.84 6.49 5.33
CA GLY A 23 4.26 6.85 5.37
C GLY A 23 4.95 7.00 4.01
N ALA A 24 4.23 6.77 2.91
CA ALA A 24 4.80 7.00 1.60
C ALA A 24 4.95 8.50 1.33
N GLU A 25 6.00 8.88 0.61
CA GLU A 25 6.28 10.27 0.29
C GLU A 25 6.05 10.52 -1.20
N VAL A 26 5.67 11.74 -1.56
CA VAL A 26 5.57 12.14 -2.96
C VAL A 26 6.98 12.21 -3.54
N TRP A 27 7.23 11.43 -4.60
CA TRP A 27 8.51 11.43 -5.29
C TRP A 27 8.49 12.34 -6.53
N ARG A 28 7.39 12.30 -7.28
CA ARG A 28 7.19 13.17 -8.46
C ARG A 28 5.71 13.50 -8.63
N GLU A 29 5.44 14.73 -8.99
CA GLU A 29 4.12 15.17 -9.42
C GLU A 29 4.12 15.34 -10.94
N GLN A 30 3.10 14.82 -11.59
CA GLN A 30 2.86 14.99 -13.04
C GLN A 30 1.45 15.55 -13.20
N PRO A 31 1.08 16.07 -14.41
CA PRO A 31 -0.23 16.73 -14.57
C PRO A 31 -1.43 15.91 -14.08
N ASP A 32 -1.43 14.60 -14.30
CA ASP A 32 -2.54 13.73 -13.94
C ASP A 32 -2.12 12.51 -13.10
N CYS A 33 -0.85 12.44 -12.71
CA CYS A 33 -0.32 11.32 -11.92
C CYS A 33 0.49 11.85 -10.73
N THR A 34 0.41 11.13 -9.62
CA THR A 34 1.29 11.33 -8.47
C THR A 34 2.09 10.06 -8.24
N ILE A 35 3.41 10.16 -8.23
CA ILE A 35 4.30 9.03 -7.97
C ILE A 35 4.76 9.10 -6.53
N LEU A 36 4.51 8.04 -5.78
CA LEU A 36 4.87 7.90 -4.38
C LEU A 36 6.07 6.99 -4.23
N LYS A 37 6.75 7.13 -3.10
CA LYS A 37 7.91 6.31 -2.75
C LYS A 37 7.82 5.88 -1.30
N ALA A 38 8.01 4.57 -1.06
CA ALA A 38 8.11 3.97 0.26
C ALA A 38 9.39 3.13 0.26
N GLY A 39 10.44 3.59 0.98
CA GLY A 39 11.76 3.00 0.83
C GLY A 39 12.23 3.11 -0.62
N ASP A 40 12.57 1.99 -1.24
CA ASP A 40 12.96 1.95 -2.65
C ASP A 40 11.79 1.61 -3.59
N PHE A 41 10.63 1.33 -3.03
CA PHE A 41 9.44 1.00 -3.80
C PHE A 41 8.75 2.27 -4.30
N ARG A 42 8.56 2.37 -5.62
CA ARG A 42 7.86 3.48 -6.25
C ARG A 42 6.58 2.99 -6.90
N PHE A 43 5.51 3.73 -6.69
CA PHE A 43 4.21 3.41 -7.26
C PHE A 43 3.44 4.71 -7.51
N GLY A 44 2.74 4.75 -8.64
CA GLY A 44 2.04 5.96 -9.05
C GLY A 44 0.55 5.72 -9.25
N PHE A 45 -0.22 6.77 -9.04
CA PHE A 45 -1.66 6.78 -9.26
C PHE A 45 -1.99 7.87 -10.28
N CYS A 46 -2.63 7.46 -11.36
CA CYS A 46 -3.00 8.36 -12.45
C CYS A 46 -4.52 8.50 -12.51
N ALA A 47 -5.00 9.74 -12.50
CA ALA A 47 -6.44 10.02 -12.56
C ALA A 47 -7.00 9.57 -13.92
N ARG A 48 -7.96 8.67 -13.89
CA ARG A 48 -8.59 8.09 -15.07
C ARG A 48 -10.08 7.90 -14.80
N ASP A 49 -10.82 7.47 -15.82
CA ASP A 49 -12.23 7.10 -15.70
C ASP A 49 -12.43 5.61 -15.36
N ARG A 50 -11.40 4.98 -14.87
CA ARG A 50 -11.38 3.59 -14.41
C ARG A 50 -10.37 3.43 -13.28
N ALA A 51 -10.44 2.32 -12.56
CA ALA A 51 -9.50 2.01 -11.49
C ALA A 51 -8.88 0.63 -11.69
N ASP A 52 -7.56 0.53 -11.53
CA ASP A 52 -6.85 -0.74 -11.48
C ASP A 52 -6.83 -1.20 -10.03
N THR A 53 -7.57 -2.26 -9.72
CA THR A 53 -7.72 -2.77 -8.34
C THR A 53 -7.26 -4.21 -8.17
N GLU A 54 -6.69 -4.81 -9.21
CA GLU A 54 -6.15 -6.16 -9.15
C GLU A 54 -4.75 -6.16 -8.53
N GLY A 55 -4.38 -7.28 -7.95
CA GLY A 55 -3.08 -7.46 -7.32
C GLY A 55 -3.05 -7.01 -5.88
N ILE A 56 -1.88 -7.04 -5.29
CA ILE A 56 -1.66 -6.71 -3.88
C ILE A 56 -0.51 -5.71 -3.79
N VAL A 57 -0.74 -4.61 -3.09
CA VAL A 57 0.32 -3.67 -2.75
C VAL A 57 0.86 -4.07 -1.39
N THR A 58 2.09 -4.56 -1.35
CA THR A 58 2.71 -5.09 -0.13
C THR A 58 3.80 -4.15 0.38
N PHE A 59 3.72 -3.81 1.66
CA PHE A 59 4.77 -3.07 2.36
C PHE A 59 5.47 -4.01 3.35
N VAL A 60 6.80 -4.02 3.30
CA VAL A 60 7.62 -4.89 4.13
C VAL A 60 8.21 -4.07 5.29
N PHE A 61 8.08 -4.60 6.49
CA PHE A 61 8.61 -3.99 7.71
C PHE A 61 9.76 -4.83 8.26
N GLU A 62 10.60 -4.23 9.09
CA GLU A 62 11.73 -4.92 9.71
C GLU A 62 11.32 -5.92 10.79
N ASP A 63 10.16 -5.66 11.44
CA ASP A 63 9.70 -6.48 12.57
C ASP A 63 8.17 -6.50 12.67
N ARG A 64 7.67 -7.32 13.59
CA ARG A 64 6.22 -7.45 13.84
C ARG A 64 5.60 -6.15 14.34
N ALA A 65 6.36 -5.35 15.10
CA ALA A 65 5.84 -4.08 15.62
C ALA A 65 5.43 -3.14 14.51
N GLY A 66 6.17 -3.11 13.40
CA GLY A 66 5.83 -2.31 12.22
C GLY A 66 4.51 -2.76 11.59
N VAL A 67 4.33 -4.07 11.44
CA VAL A 67 3.07 -4.64 10.91
C VAL A 67 1.90 -4.29 11.82
N ASP A 68 2.06 -4.49 13.13
CA ASP A 68 1.01 -4.21 14.11
C ASP A 68 0.61 -2.73 14.12
N ALA A 69 1.59 -1.83 14.05
CA ALA A 69 1.33 -0.39 14.03
C ALA A 69 0.56 0.04 12.77
N ALA A 70 0.95 -0.50 11.61
CA ALA A 70 0.26 -0.23 10.36
C ALA A 70 -1.19 -0.73 10.41
N ALA A 71 -1.40 -1.95 10.90
CA ALA A 71 -2.74 -2.52 11.06
C ALA A 71 -3.60 -1.67 11.99
N GLU A 72 -3.06 -1.27 13.13
CA GLU A 72 -3.77 -0.44 14.11
C GLU A 72 -4.20 0.90 13.50
N SER A 73 -3.34 1.52 12.69
CA SER A 73 -3.63 2.81 12.06
C SER A 73 -4.79 2.75 11.08
N LEU A 74 -5.09 1.57 10.50
CA LEU A 74 -6.13 1.41 9.49
C LEU A 74 -7.51 1.02 10.06
N GLY A 75 -7.58 0.55 11.29
CA GLY A 75 -8.84 0.26 11.95
C GLY A 75 -9.75 -0.66 11.14
N ASP A 76 -10.92 -0.15 10.76
CA ASP A 76 -11.96 -0.94 10.06
C ASP A 76 -11.58 -1.35 8.64
N ARG A 77 -10.51 -0.80 8.07
CA ARG A 77 -10.01 -1.22 6.76
C ARG A 77 -9.27 -2.54 6.81
N VAL A 78 -8.89 -3.00 8.00
CA VAL A 78 -8.21 -4.30 8.16
C VAL A 78 -9.21 -5.41 7.92
N GLU A 79 -8.92 -6.30 6.97
CA GLU A 79 -9.74 -7.46 6.65
C GLU A 79 -9.29 -8.69 7.42
N GLU A 80 -7.98 -8.90 7.50
CA GLU A 80 -7.38 -9.98 8.27
C GLU A 80 -6.36 -9.36 9.22
N PRO A 81 -6.59 -9.48 10.55
CA PRO A 81 -5.63 -8.95 11.54
C PRO A 81 -4.28 -9.64 11.45
N PRO A 82 -3.23 -9.05 12.02
CA PRO A 82 -1.89 -9.62 11.94
C PRO A 82 -1.84 -11.04 12.46
N ARG A 83 -1.22 -11.94 11.71
CA ARG A 83 -0.99 -13.33 12.10
C ARG A 83 0.23 -13.91 11.40
N PHE A 84 0.81 -14.92 12.00
CA PHE A 84 1.92 -15.65 11.41
C PHE A 84 1.39 -16.64 10.34
N ASN A 85 1.99 -16.58 9.16
CA ASN A 85 1.74 -17.52 8.08
C ASN A 85 2.92 -18.48 8.01
N GLU A 86 2.71 -19.69 8.49
CA GLU A 86 3.76 -20.70 8.58
C GLU A 86 4.30 -21.13 7.22
N ARG A 87 3.42 -21.18 6.22
CA ARG A 87 3.79 -21.63 4.87
C ARG A 87 4.87 -20.75 4.25
N TYR A 88 4.77 -19.44 4.45
CA TYR A 88 5.71 -18.49 3.86
C TYR A 88 6.68 -17.89 4.88
N ALA A 89 6.55 -18.26 6.14
CA ALA A 89 7.36 -17.72 7.25
C ALA A 89 7.30 -16.18 7.28
N ILE A 90 6.08 -15.64 7.24
CA ILE A 90 5.83 -14.21 7.33
C ILE A 90 4.78 -13.93 8.39
N TYR A 91 4.93 -12.79 9.06
CA TYR A 91 3.88 -12.21 9.89
C TYR A 91 3.21 -11.15 9.05
N GLN A 92 1.90 -11.27 8.82
CA GLN A 92 1.21 -10.48 7.80
C GLN A 92 -0.16 -10.01 8.25
N CYS A 93 -0.62 -8.95 7.60
CA CYS A 93 -1.95 -8.38 7.76
C CYS A 93 -2.46 -7.93 6.41
N PHE A 94 -3.75 -8.09 6.14
CA PHE A 94 -4.39 -7.61 4.93
C PHE A 94 -5.41 -6.52 5.24
N ALA A 95 -5.45 -5.51 4.39
CA ALA A 95 -6.37 -4.40 4.49
C ALA A 95 -6.79 -3.94 3.09
N THR A 96 -7.66 -2.95 3.00
CA THR A 96 -8.06 -2.34 1.73
C THR A 96 -7.77 -0.85 1.72
N ASP A 97 -7.43 -0.31 0.56
CA ASP A 97 -7.34 1.13 0.34
C ASP A 97 -8.73 1.71 0.01
N PRO A 98 -8.89 3.03 -0.18
CA PRO A 98 -10.19 3.64 -0.45
C PRO A 98 -10.90 3.17 -1.72
N GLU A 99 -10.19 2.54 -2.66
CA GLU A 99 -10.79 1.98 -3.88
C GLU A 99 -10.94 0.47 -3.83
N GLY A 100 -10.66 -0.16 -2.68
CA GLY A 100 -10.80 -1.60 -2.51
C GLY A 100 -9.60 -2.42 -2.98
N ARG A 101 -8.46 -1.79 -3.30
CA ARG A 101 -7.22 -2.53 -3.55
C ARG A 101 -6.79 -3.24 -2.30
N THR A 102 -6.29 -4.45 -2.45
CA THR A 102 -5.71 -5.19 -1.34
C THR A 102 -4.35 -4.61 -1.00
N VAL A 103 -4.15 -4.30 0.28
CA VAL A 103 -2.88 -3.85 0.82
C VAL A 103 -2.43 -4.88 1.83
N GLU A 104 -1.16 -5.26 1.77
CA GLU A 104 -0.58 -6.21 2.72
C GLU A 104 0.57 -5.55 3.46
N PHE A 105 0.62 -5.78 4.76
CA PHE A 105 1.77 -5.44 5.59
C PHE A 105 2.42 -6.75 6.04
N GLN A 106 3.75 -6.88 5.89
CA GLN A 106 4.41 -8.11 6.28
C GLN A 106 5.84 -7.88 6.75
N THR A 107 6.32 -8.83 7.52
CA THR A 107 7.74 -8.96 7.85
C THR A 107 8.13 -10.41 7.68
N PHE A 108 9.31 -10.66 7.12
CA PHE A 108 9.85 -12.01 6.94
C PHE A 108 10.47 -12.51 8.24
N GLU A 109 10.23 -13.78 8.57
CA GLU A 109 10.76 -14.42 9.83
C GLU A 109 11.54 -15.70 9.63
#